data_6876236d53f50f903bc7b0e5b5659218
#
_entry.id   6876236d53f50f903bc7b0e5b5659218
#
_cell.length_a   1.000
_cell.length_b   1.000
_cell.length_c   1.000
_cell.angle_alpha   90.00
_cell.angle_beta   90.00
_cell.angle_gamma   90.00
#
_symmetry.space_group_name_H-M   'P 1'
#
loop_
_entity.id
_entity.type
_entity.pdbx_description
1 polymer ?
#
loop_
_entity_poly.entity_id
_entity_poly.type
_entity_poly.pdbx_seq_one_letter_code
_entity_poly.pdbx_strand_id
1 'polypeptide(L)'
;MTPRRFHAFVVPCVLMAFCWSGASYATDAAADADPSPQEMLRELRALRSEVKDLRSRLETQTTATTQPSAQTQTASRADAVASLESSREDMLKDLDHRPFMNDMQSINAGWDPAKGFVIRSDDGSFMLHPWAFVQVRDTLNYREGGRPGGGDDTENGIELPRMKLIVDGNVFTTDFTYQFIWATYTTQTTPAPNSGYLFLQDAWGRYHIPKTPFALRAGQIRDPADHESYLFGTRSLAPERSIVNNVLANGDNIVKGAAVDYGYDTPSPFRTEVGYTGGMRNTDTTFQTFPTNTASWGAVGRFEFKFFGDWKDYSQFTSLGDKHPLLVLGGGADYTEAGDTGSLLHVVDLQFNLPDGINFYGAYLGRYTRRNGGAPGTNGGLTTKGRFPDTYDTTLRFQAGYLIQQHLEPFARYEYIRFDGNELAKGFAHDVVQDLTAGVNYYFYGHRAKFTAAASYLPDGSPIANTQSDLLTNRKNEVIFQGQFQLMI
;
A
#
# COMPACT_ATOMS: atom_id res chain seq x y z
N MET A 1 -36.57 -4.06 -35.14
CA MET A 1 -35.15 -3.71 -35.24
C MET A 1 -34.40 -4.67 -34.37
N THR A 2 -33.63 -5.55 -34.97
CA THR A 2 -32.96 -6.71 -34.34
C THR A 2 -31.71 -6.26 -33.56
N PRO A 3 -31.45 -6.79 -32.37
CA PRO A 3 -30.25 -6.44 -31.60
C PRO A 3 -29.01 -7.11 -32.20
N ARG A 4 -27.99 -6.32 -32.51
CA ARG A 4 -26.67 -6.78 -32.91
C ARG A 4 -25.98 -7.43 -31.73
N ARG A 5 -25.68 -8.72 -31.85
CA ARG A 5 -24.79 -9.44 -30.92
C ARG A 5 -23.35 -8.95 -31.09
N PHE A 6 -22.77 -8.39 -30.04
CA PHE A 6 -21.33 -8.20 -29.97
C PHE A 6 -20.67 -9.54 -29.64
N HIS A 7 -19.81 -9.99 -30.54
CA HIS A 7 -18.94 -11.15 -30.28
C HIS A 7 -17.82 -10.71 -29.35
N ALA A 8 -17.74 -11.34 -28.18
CA ALA A 8 -16.62 -11.23 -27.29
C ALA A 8 -15.37 -11.89 -27.90
N PHE A 9 -14.33 -11.12 -28.15
CA PHE A 9 -13.01 -11.66 -28.44
C PHE A 9 -12.40 -12.17 -27.13
N VAL A 10 -12.38 -13.46 -26.97
CA VAL A 10 -11.64 -14.15 -25.90
C VAL A 10 -10.21 -14.26 -26.36
N VAL A 11 -9.30 -13.54 -25.72
CA VAL A 11 -7.85 -13.73 -25.84
C VAL A 11 -7.48 -14.86 -24.89
N PRO A 12 -6.93 -15.98 -25.37
CA PRO A 12 -6.47 -17.03 -24.47
C PRO A 12 -5.15 -16.62 -23.82
N CYS A 13 -5.16 -16.26 -22.56
CA CYS A 13 -3.98 -16.21 -21.72
C CYS A 13 -3.54 -17.63 -21.40
N VAL A 14 -2.35 -18.02 -21.89
CA VAL A 14 -1.67 -19.25 -21.51
C VAL A 14 -1.18 -19.11 -20.07
N LEU A 15 -1.92 -19.69 -19.12
CA LEU A 15 -1.50 -19.89 -17.74
C LEU A 15 -0.80 -21.25 -17.66
N MET A 16 0.54 -21.26 -17.46
CA MET A 16 1.24 -22.45 -17.00
C MET A 16 0.87 -22.69 -15.54
N ALA A 17 0.07 -23.72 -15.30
CA ALA A 17 -0.23 -24.22 -13.97
C ALA A 17 0.98 -25.03 -13.45
N PHE A 18 1.63 -24.54 -12.41
CA PHE A 18 2.52 -25.35 -11.58
C PHE A 18 1.64 -26.13 -10.58
N CYS A 19 1.42 -27.40 -10.86
CA CYS A 19 0.87 -28.35 -9.90
C CYS A 19 1.95 -28.67 -8.85
N TRP A 20 1.77 -28.21 -7.62
CA TRP A 20 2.47 -28.73 -6.47
C TRP A 20 1.48 -29.53 -5.63
N SER A 21 1.69 -30.85 -5.58
CA SER A 21 0.96 -31.76 -4.72
C SER A 21 1.45 -31.59 -3.27
N GLY A 22 0.69 -30.89 -2.45
CA GLY A 22 0.91 -30.79 -0.99
C GLY A 22 0.24 -31.96 -0.27
N ALA A 23 1.03 -32.82 0.38
CA ALA A 23 0.52 -33.81 1.31
C ALA A 23 -0.02 -33.09 2.57
N SER A 24 -1.27 -33.40 2.91
CA SER A 24 -1.92 -32.95 4.14
C SER A 24 -1.35 -33.73 5.34
N TYR A 25 -0.64 -33.03 6.22
CA TYR A 25 -0.42 -33.52 7.57
C TYR A 25 -1.41 -32.83 8.51
N ALA A 26 -2.31 -33.65 9.06
CA ALA A 26 -3.10 -33.25 10.21
C ALA A 26 -2.17 -33.24 11.43
N THR A 27 -1.93 -32.09 12.04
CA THR A 27 -1.32 -31.97 13.35
C THR A 27 -2.35 -31.42 14.32
N ASP A 28 -2.63 -32.23 15.36
CA ASP A 28 -3.32 -31.77 16.57
C ASP A 28 -2.57 -30.58 17.15
N ALA A 29 -3.23 -29.43 17.18
CA ALA A 29 -2.72 -28.25 17.84
C ALA A 29 -3.06 -28.29 19.32
N ALA A 30 -2.13 -28.84 20.12
CA ALA A 30 -2.04 -28.44 21.51
C ALA A 30 -1.44 -27.03 21.54
N ALA A 31 -2.15 -26.09 22.16
CA ALA A 31 -1.71 -24.71 22.30
C ALA A 31 -0.50 -24.63 23.23
N ASP A 32 0.69 -24.51 22.69
CA ASP A 32 1.86 -24.00 23.40
C ASP A 32 1.76 -22.48 23.43
N ALA A 33 1.39 -21.95 24.59
CA ALA A 33 1.46 -20.52 24.87
C ALA A 33 2.95 -20.13 24.96
N ASP A 34 3.35 -19.08 24.23
CA ASP A 34 4.68 -18.48 24.34
C ASP A 34 5.04 -18.22 25.81
N PRO A 35 6.23 -18.62 26.29
CA PRO A 35 6.63 -18.45 27.67
C PRO A 35 6.65 -16.97 28.03
N SER A 36 6.07 -16.61 29.14
CA SER A 36 6.02 -15.24 29.63
C SER A 36 7.44 -14.67 29.85
N PRO A 37 7.67 -13.36 29.74
CA PRO A 37 8.97 -12.75 30.00
C PRO A 37 9.56 -13.12 31.38
N GLN A 38 8.72 -13.45 32.35
CA GLN A 38 9.13 -13.90 33.68
C GLN A 38 9.62 -15.35 33.67
N GLU A 39 9.04 -16.20 32.84
CA GLU A 39 9.49 -17.60 32.63
C GLU A 39 10.81 -17.62 31.88
N MET A 40 11.00 -16.84 30.86
CA MET A 40 12.25 -16.67 30.12
C MET A 40 13.40 -16.19 31.03
N LEU A 41 13.12 -15.23 31.94
CA LEU A 41 14.08 -14.78 32.94
C LEU A 41 14.41 -15.88 33.99
N ARG A 42 13.47 -16.76 34.27
CA ARG A 42 13.67 -17.91 35.18
C ARG A 42 14.56 -18.97 34.55
N GLU A 43 14.32 -19.30 33.28
CA GLU A 43 15.17 -20.23 32.51
C GLU A 43 16.59 -19.67 32.30
N LEU A 44 16.76 -18.40 32.01
CA LEU A 44 18.08 -17.76 31.91
C LEU A 44 18.85 -17.81 33.23
N ARG A 45 18.17 -17.69 34.38
CA ARG A 45 18.79 -17.81 35.70
C ARG A 45 19.17 -19.27 36.01
N ALA A 46 18.30 -20.22 35.60
CA ALA A 46 18.58 -21.65 35.75
C ALA A 46 19.79 -22.08 34.91
N LEU A 47 19.85 -21.70 33.66
CA LEU A 47 20.98 -21.95 32.76
C LEU A 47 22.28 -21.30 33.27
N ARG A 48 22.24 -20.07 33.81
CA ARG A 48 23.41 -19.47 34.44
C ARG A 48 23.89 -20.21 35.67
N SER A 49 22.98 -20.74 36.46
CA SER A 49 23.29 -21.58 37.62
C SER A 49 23.97 -22.89 37.21
N GLU A 50 23.46 -23.53 36.16
CA GLU A 50 23.98 -24.78 35.62
C GLU A 50 25.39 -24.61 35.01
N VAL A 51 25.60 -23.53 34.24
CA VAL A 51 26.93 -23.17 33.72
C VAL A 51 27.93 -22.93 34.85
N LYS A 52 27.50 -22.29 35.95
CA LYS A 52 28.35 -22.05 37.12
C LYS A 52 28.70 -23.34 37.86
N ASP A 53 27.73 -24.26 37.98
CA ASP A 53 27.97 -25.59 38.60
C ASP A 53 28.89 -26.45 37.72
N LEU A 54 28.69 -26.48 36.41
CA LEU A 54 29.58 -27.16 35.48
C LEU A 54 31.02 -26.60 35.53
N ARG A 55 31.17 -25.28 35.66
CA ARG A 55 32.48 -24.65 35.79
C ARG A 55 33.16 -25.03 37.10
N SER A 56 32.44 -25.05 38.23
CA SER A 56 32.98 -25.48 39.52
C SER A 56 33.37 -26.96 39.55
N ARG A 57 32.60 -27.81 38.86
CA ARG A 57 32.96 -29.25 38.69
C ARG A 57 34.21 -29.43 37.85
N LEU A 58 34.37 -28.63 36.79
CA LEU A 58 35.56 -28.63 35.95
C LEU A 58 36.81 -28.19 36.75
N GLU A 59 36.69 -27.12 37.55
CA GLU A 59 37.75 -26.64 38.42
C GLU A 59 38.11 -27.63 39.52
N THR A 60 37.11 -28.34 40.08
CA THR A 60 37.31 -29.38 41.08
C THR A 60 37.96 -30.64 40.49
N GLN A 61 37.64 -30.97 39.23
CA GLN A 61 38.33 -32.07 38.52
C GLN A 61 39.78 -31.71 38.17
N THR A 62 40.04 -30.44 37.88
CA THR A 62 41.40 -29.96 37.54
C THR A 62 42.32 -29.93 38.80
N THR A 63 41.74 -29.68 39.99
CA THR A 63 42.50 -29.64 41.26
C THR A 63 42.69 -31.03 41.91
N ALA A 64 41.87 -32.03 41.54
CA ALA A 64 42.00 -33.41 42.08
C ALA A 64 43.07 -34.28 41.37
N THR A 65 43.72 -33.76 40.33
CA THR A 65 44.72 -34.52 39.52
C THR A 65 46.14 -34.02 39.75
N THR A 66 46.49 -33.75 41.02
CA THR A 66 47.90 -33.45 41.36
C THR A 66 48.43 -34.43 42.39
N GLN A 67 48.62 -35.72 41.98
CA GLN A 67 49.63 -36.60 42.57
C GLN A 67 50.14 -37.59 41.50
N PRO A 68 51.42 -37.91 41.43
CA PRO A 68 52.06 -38.56 40.29
C PRO A 68 52.08 -40.08 40.42
N SER A 69 51.49 -40.79 39.48
CA SER A 69 51.90 -42.18 39.17
C SER A 69 51.97 -42.26 37.62
N ALA A 70 53.23 -42.28 37.20
CA ALA A 70 53.58 -42.44 35.77
C ALA A 70 53.28 -43.88 35.33
N GLN A 71 52.68 -43.98 34.15
CA GLN A 71 52.79 -45.06 33.16
C GLN A 71 51.49 -45.59 32.53
N THR A 72 50.29 -45.19 32.94
CA THR A 72 49.09 -45.73 32.25
C THR A 72 48.11 -44.58 31.72
N GLN A 73 48.47 -43.35 31.87
CA GLN A 73 47.57 -42.24 31.54
C GLN A 73 47.85 -41.51 30.19
N THR A 74 48.94 -41.90 29.51
CA THR A 74 49.30 -41.22 28.24
C THR A 74 48.39 -41.63 27.06
N ALA A 75 47.89 -42.85 27.03
CA ALA A 75 47.00 -43.34 25.96
C ALA A 75 45.58 -42.73 26.07
N SER A 76 45.02 -42.67 27.26
CA SER A 76 43.66 -42.11 27.50
C SER A 76 43.57 -40.60 27.28
N ARG A 77 44.67 -39.88 27.51
CA ARG A 77 44.74 -38.43 27.29
C ARG A 77 44.94 -38.08 25.83
N ALA A 78 45.66 -38.90 25.09
CA ALA A 78 45.80 -38.75 23.63
C ALA A 78 44.47 -39.02 22.89
N ASP A 79 43.72 -40.06 23.32
CA ASP A 79 42.40 -40.35 22.76
C ASP A 79 41.35 -39.30 23.11
N ALA A 80 41.39 -38.75 24.33
CA ALA A 80 40.50 -37.64 24.69
C ALA A 80 40.80 -36.33 23.92
N VAL A 81 42.08 -36.02 23.72
CA VAL A 81 42.50 -34.86 22.91
C VAL A 81 42.16 -35.08 21.44
N ALA A 82 42.38 -36.27 20.88
CA ALA A 82 41.99 -36.62 19.52
C ALA A 82 40.46 -36.55 19.31
N SER A 83 39.68 -36.99 20.31
CA SER A 83 38.21 -36.88 20.25
C SER A 83 37.72 -35.44 20.37
N LEU A 84 38.39 -34.56 21.13
CA LEU A 84 38.08 -33.15 21.20
C LEU A 84 38.51 -32.40 19.94
N GLU A 85 39.64 -32.81 19.33
CA GLU A 85 40.07 -32.24 18.04
C GLU A 85 39.13 -32.66 16.91
N SER A 86 38.70 -33.93 16.84
CA SER A 86 37.72 -34.38 15.86
C SER A 86 36.36 -33.70 16.05
N SER A 87 35.87 -33.52 17.27
CA SER A 87 34.62 -32.79 17.57
C SER A 87 34.73 -31.31 17.20
N ARG A 88 35.91 -30.73 17.38
CA ARG A 88 36.19 -29.34 16.97
C ARG A 88 36.26 -29.22 15.45
N GLU A 89 36.87 -30.16 14.75
CA GLU A 89 36.87 -30.18 13.27
C GLU A 89 35.45 -30.43 12.71
N ASP A 90 34.66 -31.29 13.31
CA ASP A 90 33.28 -31.53 12.90
C ASP A 90 32.40 -30.30 13.17
N MET A 91 32.58 -29.58 14.29
CA MET A 91 31.95 -28.31 14.56
C MET A 91 32.37 -27.22 13.54
N LEU A 92 33.65 -27.18 13.19
CA LEU A 92 34.15 -26.22 12.17
C LEU A 92 33.61 -26.56 10.78
N LYS A 93 33.52 -27.85 10.43
CA LYS A 93 32.88 -28.31 9.19
C LYS A 93 31.38 -28.00 9.14
N ASP A 94 30.67 -28.14 10.27
CA ASP A 94 29.23 -27.80 10.38
C ASP A 94 29.02 -26.27 10.30
N LEU A 95 29.96 -25.47 10.78
CA LEU A 95 29.98 -24.02 10.58
C LEU A 95 30.27 -23.63 9.13
N ASP A 96 31.17 -24.35 8.44
CA ASP A 96 31.42 -24.13 7.00
C ASP A 96 30.25 -24.61 6.10
N HIS A 97 29.40 -25.52 6.59
CA HIS A 97 28.21 -25.98 5.89
C HIS A 97 26.95 -25.18 6.22
N ARG A 98 27.05 -24.14 7.03
CA ARG A 98 25.98 -23.16 7.25
C ARG A 98 26.22 -21.89 6.40
N PRO A 99 25.84 -21.91 5.12
CA PRO A 99 26.03 -20.73 4.24
C PRO A 99 25.36 -19.46 4.83
N PHE A 100 24.32 -19.67 5.64
CA PHE A 100 23.59 -18.58 6.29
C PHE A 100 24.38 -17.77 7.34
N MET A 101 25.37 -18.36 8.01
CA MET A 101 26.17 -17.65 9.03
C MET A 101 27.40 -16.93 8.46
N ASN A 102 27.94 -17.38 7.35
CA ASN A 102 29.00 -16.67 6.61
C ASN A 102 28.46 -15.44 5.89
N ASP A 103 27.22 -15.51 5.37
CA ASP A 103 26.56 -14.40 4.72
C ASP A 103 26.12 -13.31 5.71
N MET A 104 25.90 -13.65 6.99
CA MET A 104 25.58 -12.66 8.03
C MET A 104 26.74 -11.70 8.36
N GLN A 105 27.97 -12.02 8.00
CA GLN A 105 29.10 -11.10 8.14
C GLN A 105 29.13 -9.99 7.07
N SER A 106 28.33 -10.13 6.04
CA SER A 106 28.21 -9.18 4.93
C SER A 106 26.98 -8.26 4.99
N ILE A 107 26.23 -8.26 6.11
CA ILE A 107 25.06 -7.40 6.28
C ILE A 107 25.45 -6.12 7.00
N ASN A 108 25.21 -4.98 6.35
CA ASN A 108 25.46 -3.65 6.87
C ASN A 108 24.16 -2.92 7.17
N ALA A 109 24.06 -2.34 8.35
CA ALA A 109 22.99 -1.42 8.71
C ALA A 109 23.53 0.01 8.74
N GLY A 110 22.83 0.95 8.12
CA GLY A 110 23.30 2.32 8.06
C GLY A 110 22.25 3.29 7.56
N TRP A 111 22.65 4.55 7.49
CA TRP A 111 21.83 5.63 6.98
C TRP A 111 22.17 5.91 5.51
N ASP A 112 21.17 5.74 4.63
CA ASP A 112 21.26 6.15 3.24
C ASP A 112 20.63 7.55 3.10
N PRO A 113 21.34 8.56 2.55
CA PRO A 113 20.79 9.92 2.43
C PRO A 113 19.48 10.03 1.64
N ALA A 114 19.26 9.13 0.67
CA ALA A 114 18.07 9.14 -0.16
C ALA A 114 16.91 8.34 0.45
N LYS A 115 17.23 7.22 1.11
CA LYS A 115 16.21 6.28 1.62
C LYS A 115 15.96 6.44 3.13
N GLY A 116 16.96 6.73 3.93
CA GLY A 116 16.90 6.70 5.40
C GLY A 116 17.63 5.48 5.95
N PHE A 117 17.10 4.87 7.00
CA PHE A 117 17.71 3.68 7.59
C PHE A 117 17.52 2.46 6.69
N VAL A 118 18.60 1.78 6.34
CA VAL A 118 18.59 0.58 5.52
C VAL A 118 19.47 -0.52 6.13
N ILE A 119 19.07 -1.76 5.93
CA ILE A 119 19.86 -2.95 6.19
C ILE A 119 20.08 -3.62 4.82
N ARG A 120 21.34 -3.88 4.44
CA ARG A 120 21.65 -4.46 3.13
C ARG A 120 22.88 -5.36 3.18
N SER A 121 22.92 -6.36 2.30
CA SER A 121 24.13 -7.14 2.04
C SER A 121 25.11 -6.35 1.16
N ASP A 122 26.40 -6.67 1.27
CA ASP A 122 27.47 -6.01 0.47
C ASP A 122 27.32 -6.26 -1.02
N ASP A 123 26.82 -7.43 -1.40
CA ASP A 123 26.58 -7.83 -2.79
C ASP A 123 25.28 -7.26 -3.37
N GLY A 124 24.45 -6.59 -2.55
CA GLY A 124 23.17 -6.03 -2.94
C GLY A 124 22.04 -7.04 -3.15
N SER A 125 22.28 -8.34 -2.89
CA SER A 125 21.27 -9.41 -3.03
C SER A 125 20.11 -9.28 -2.05
N PHE A 126 20.35 -8.60 -0.92
CA PHE A 126 19.37 -8.33 0.11
C PHE A 126 19.34 -6.86 0.49
N MET A 127 18.15 -6.28 0.58
CA MET A 127 17.91 -4.98 1.19
C MET A 127 16.58 -4.97 1.94
N LEU A 128 16.60 -4.47 3.16
CA LEU A 128 15.43 -4.16 3.97
C LEU A 128 15.44 -2.68 4.31
N HIS A 129 14.40 -1.96 3.91
CA HIS A 129 14.20 -0.55 4.15
C HIS A 129 12.91 -0.33 4.94
N PRO A 130 12.94 -0.27 6.28
CA PRO A 130 11.80 0.09 7.10
C PRO A 130 11.68 1.61 7.19
N TRP A 131 10.47 2.13 7.01
CA TRP A 131 10.16 3.54 7.18
C TRP A 131 8.70 3.74 7.57
N ALA A 132 8.36 4.92 8.03
CA ALA A 132 7.03 5.23 8.48
C ALA A 132 6.64 6.66 8.13
N PHE A 133 5.35 6.93 8.08
CA PHE A 133 4.87 8.29 8.11
C PHE A 133 3.61 8.44 8.96
N VAL A 134 3.43 9.64 9.47
CA VAL A 134 2.26 10.06 10.25
C VAL A 134 1.75 11.39 9.71
N GLN A 135 0.43 11.53 9.67
CA GLN A 135 -0.27 12.77 9.40
C GLN A 135 -1.15 13.10 10.60
N VAL A 136 -1.07 14.33 11.06
CA VAL A 136 -1.93 14.90 12.10
C VAL A 136 -2.70 16.02 11.45
N ARG A 137 -4.01 16.04 11.60
CA ARG A 137 -4.89 17.00 10.96
C ARG A 137 -5.89 17.59 11.96
N ASP A 138 -6.11 18.86 11.83
CA ASP A 138 -7.25 19.57 12.41
C ASP A 138 -8.22 19.91 11.29
N THR A 139 -9.49 19.60 11.49
CA THR A 139 -10.56 19.81 10.53
C THR A 139 -11.70 20.58 11.15
N LEU A 140 -12.17 21.59 10.43
CA LEU A 140 -13.41 22.31 10.71
C LEU A 140 -14.33 22.11 9.50
N ASN A 141 -15.47 21.43 9.70
CA ASN A 141 -16.50 21.22 8.68
C ASN A 141 -17.76 22.01 9.05
N TYR A 142 -18.23 22.86 8.14
CA TYR A 142 -19.46 23.60 8.23
C TYR A 142 -20.47 23.12 7.18
N ARG A 143 -21.73 22.96 7.55
CA ARG A 143 -22.83 22.52 6.69
C ARG A 143 -24.08 23.36 6.90
N GLU A 144 -24.64 23.88 5.83
CA GLU A 144 -25.92 24.56 5.87
C GLU A 144 -27.05 23.56 6.15
N GLY A 145 -27.91 23.87 7.11
CA GLY A 145 -29.06 23.03 7.47
C GLY A 145 -28.70 21.65 7.99
N GLY A 146 -27.49 21.44 8.50
CA GLY A 146 -26.96 20.15 8.97
C GLY A 146 -27.63 19.60 10.23
N ARG A 147 -28.20 20.46 11.09
CA ARG A 147 -28.82 20.03 12.35
C ARG A 147 -30.22 19.45 12.16
N PRO A 148 -30.62 18.46 12.96
CA PRO A 148 -32.03 18.08 13.08
C PRO A 148 -32.89 19.30 13.42
N GLY A 149 -33.85 19.64 12.56
CA GLY A 149 -34.69 20.84 12.71
C GLY A 149 -34.30 22.00 11.79
N GLY A 150 -33.26 21.88 10.96
CA GLY A 150 -32.97 22.82 9.87
C GLY A 150 -31.98 23.95 10.20
N GLY A 151 -31.26 23.88 11.32
CA GLY A 151 -30.15 24.81 11.62
C GLY A 151 -28.82 24.37 11.01
N ASP A 152 -27.90 25.33 10.87
CA ASP A 152 -26.53 25.06 10.41
C ASP A 152 -25.76 24.20 11.42
N ASP A 153 -24.83 23.42 10.94
CA ASP A 153 -24.01 22.53 11.74
C ASP A 153 -22.53 22.78 11.51
N THR A 154 -21.76 22.69 12.57
CA THR A 154 -20.32 22.88 12.54
C THR A 154 -19.69 21.78 13.39
N GLU A 155 -18.81 21.00 12.79
CA GLU A 155 -18.03 19.98 13.48
C GLU A 155 -16.54 20.31 13.34
N ASN A 156 -15.79 20.11 14.41
CA ASN A 156 -14.34 20.27 14.40
C ASN A 156 -13.66 19.20 15.24
N GLY A 157 -12.43 18.86 14.86
CA GLY A 157 -11.64 17.89 15.62
C GLY A 157 -10.25 17.69 15.07
N ILE A 158 -9.38 17.18 15.96
CA ILE A 158 -8.03 16.77 15.63
C ILE A 158 -8.00 15.26 15.49
N GLU A 159 -7.39 14.78 14.40
CA GLU A 159 -7.31 13.36 14.10
C GLU A 159 -5.94 12.95 13.54
N LEU A 160 -5.72 11.65 13.50
CA LEU A 160 -4.62 11.00 12.80
C LEU A 160 -5.19 10.31 11.53
N PRO A 161 -5.38 11.03 10.43
CA PRO A 161 -6.03 10.48 9.24
C PRO A 161 -5.24 9.31 8.65
N ARG A 162 -3.90 9.34 8.78
CA ARG A 162 -3.04 8.27 8.29
C ARG A 162 -1.79 8.13 9.15
N MET A 163 -1.52 6.89 9.54
CA MET A 163 -0.22 6.42 9.97
C MET A 163 0.08 5.14 9.19
N LYS A 164 1.26 5.05 8.57
CA LYS A 164 1.66 3.85 7.83
C LYS A 164 3.06 3.41 8.25
N LEU A 165 3.22 2.10 8.39
CA LEU A 165 4.51 1.43 8.53
C LEU A 165 4.79 0.71 7.22
N ILE A 166 5.94 0.96 6.65
CA ILE A 166 6.32 0.43 5.34
C ILE A 166 7.64 -0.33 5.47
N VAL A 167 7.70 -1.48 4.82
CA VAL A 167 8.92 -2.25 4.64
C VAL A 167 9.03 -2.59 3.17
N ASP A 168 10.07 -2.10 2.53
CA ASP A 168 10.38 -2.42 1.13
C ASP A 168 11.85 -2.83 0.96
N GLY A 169 12.15 -3.44 -0.17
CA GLY A 169 13.50 -3.87 -0.44
C GLY A 169 13.60 -4.89 -1.57
N ASN A 170 14.69 -5.67 -1.53
CA ASN A 170 14.89 -6.79 -2.42
C ASN A 170 15.43 -8.02 -1.67
N VAL A 171 15.15 -9.22 -2.21
CA VAL A 171 15.64 -10.50 -1.69
C VAL A 171 16.18 -11.36 -2.84
N PHE A 172 17.15 -12.21 -2.55
CA PHE A 172 17.84 -13.11 -3.48
C PHE A 172 18.67 -12.40 -4.55
N THR A 173 18.12 -11.40 -5.20
CA THR A 173 18.77 -10.56 -6.22
C THR A 173 18.15 -9.16 -6.19
N THR A 174 18.77 -8.20 -6.85
CA THR A 174 18.19 -6.86 -7.07
C THR A 174 16.94 -6.89 -7.95
N ASP A 175 16.73 -7.99 -8.69
CA ASP A 175 15.58 -8.14 -9.57
C ASP A 175 14.30 -8.57 -8.85
N PHE A 176 14.42 -9.13 -7.64
CA PHE A 176 13.25 -9.54 -6.84
C PHE A 176 12.98 -8.53 -5.73
N THR A 177 12.07 -7.61 -5.96
CA THR A 177 11.68 -6.55 -5.02
C THR A 177 10.37 -6.88 -4.32
N TYR A 178 10.18 -6.32 -3.13
CA TYR A 178 8.96 -6.51 -2.34
C TYR A 178 8.57 -5.24 -1.62
N GLN A 179 7.29 -5.15 -1.25
CA GLN A 179 6.78 -4.11 -0.37
C GLN A 179 5.65 -4.63 0.49
N PHE A 180 5.67 -4.25 1.77
CA PHE A 180 4.59 -4.42 2.72
C PHE A 180 4.24 -3.07 3.32
N ILE A 181 2.95 -2.75 3.36
CA ILE A 181 2.43 -1.52 3.98
C ILE A 181 1.36 -1.91 4.97
N TRP A 182 1.54 -1.52 6.22
CA TRP A 182 0.51 -1.54 7.25
C TRP A 182 0.04 -0.11 7.48
N ALA A 183 -1.28 0.08 7.50
CA ALA A 183 -1.91 1.37 7.68
C ALA A 183 -2.86 1.34 8.88
N THR A 184 -3.03 2.48 9.56
CA THR A 184 -4.13 2.65 10.50
C THR A 184 -5.42 2.90 9.74
N TYR A 185 -6.51 2.38 10.27
CA TYR A 185 -7.85 2.64 9.77
C TYR A 185 -8.64 3.42 10.81
N THR A 186 -9.11 4.60 10.46
CA THR A 186 -10.03 5.36 11.29
C THR A 186 -11.46 5.01 10.86
N THR A 187 -12.11 4.07 11.56
CA THR A 187 -13.55 3.84 11.38
C THR A 187 -14.31 4.65 12.42
N GLN A 188 -15.19 5.53 11.97
CA GLN A 188 -16.08 6.28 12.86
C GLN A 188 -17.30 5.48 13.35
N THR A 189 -17.48 4.22 12.95
CA THR A 189 -18.72 3.47 13.25
C THR A 189 -18.78 2.85 14.63
N THR A 190 -17.69 2.90 15.40
CA THR A 190 -17.70 2.52 16.81
C THR A 190 -16.78 3.46 17.59
N PRO A 191 -17.27 4.10 18.67
CA PRO A 191 -16.43 4.83 19.59
C PRO A 191 -15.58 3.85 20.41
N ALA A 192 -14.70 3.11 19.76
CA ALA A 192 -13.67 2.36 20.44
C ALA A 192 -12.55 3.34 20.78
N PRO A 193 -12.19 3.52 22.05
CA PRO A 193 -11.17 4.49 22.46
C PRO A 193 -9.76 4.18 21.93
N ASN A 194 -9.58 3.13 21.12
CA ASN A 194 -8.30 2.67 20.62
C ASN A 194 -8.42 2.15 19.18
N SER A 195 -8.88 2.96 18.23
CA SER A 195 -8.96 2.61 16.81
C SER A 195 -7.60 2.59 16.10
N GLY A 196 -6.55 2.17 16.78
CA GLY A 196 -5.19 2.05 16.24
C GLY A 196 -4.90 0.71 15.59
N TYR A 197 -5.88 0.00 15.04
CA TYR A 197 -5.61 -1.24 14.31
C TYR A 197 -4.78 -0.98 13.08
N LEU A 198 -3.64 -1.68 12.97
CA LEU A 198 -2.87 -1.77 11.75
C LEU A 198 -3.46 -2.87 10.89
N PHE A 199 -3.88 -2.54 9.68
CA PHE A 199 -4.28 -3.53 8.68
C PHE A 199 -3.24 -3.56 7.55
N LEU A 200 -3.09 -4.72 6.93
CA LEU A 200 -2.21 -4.89 5.78
C LEU A 200 -2.86 -4.22 4.56
N GLN A 201 -2.28 -3.11 4.10
CA GLN A 201 -2.76 -2.37 2.95
C GLN A 201 -2.17 -2.90 1.65
N ASP A 202 -0.85 -2.91 1.52
CA ASP A 202 -0.14 -3.40 0.35
C ASP A 202 0.74 -4.59 0.76
N ALA A 203 0.80 -5.64 -0.04
CA ALA A 203 1.69 -6.78 0.17
C ALA A 203 1.96 -7.46 -1.17
N TRP A 204 3.10 -7.16 -1.77
CA TRP A 204 3.41 -7.70 -3.09
C TRP A 204 4.90 -8.01 -3.26
N GLY A 205 5.16 -8.97 -4.14
CA GLY A 205 6.46 -9.26 -4.71
C GLY A 205 6.48 -8.92 -6.20
N ARG A 206 7.62 -8.44 -6.70
CA ARG A 206 7.84 -8.09 -8.08
C ARG A 206 9.17 -8.65 -8.57
N TYR A 207 9.14 -9.36 -9.68
CA TYR A 207 10.32 -9.92 -10.31
C TYR A 207 10.57 -9.25 -11.66
N HIS A 208 11.67 -8.52 -11.78
CA HIS A 208 12.17 -7.97 -13.02
C HIS A 208 12.85 -9.09 -13.82
N ILE A 209 12.41 -9.33 -15.05
CA ILE A 209 12.98 -10.37 -15.91
C ILE A 209 14.29 -9.84 -16.46
N PRO A 210 15.45 -10.43 -16.08
CA PRO A 210 16.75 -9.90 -16.42
C PRO A 210 16.93 -9.68 -17.92
N LYS A 211 17.55 -8.55 -18.30
CA LYS A 211 17.81 -8.14 -19.69
C LYS A 211 16.56 -7.90 -20.55
N THR A 212 15.41 -7.72 -19.94
CA THR A 212 14.15 -7.36 -20.61
C THR A 212 13.55 -6.12 -19.95
N PRO A 213 12.64 -5.39 -20.60
CA PRO A 213 11.91 -4.30 -19.99
C PRO A 213 10.70 -4.77 -19.20
N PHE A 214 10.50 -6.07 -18.99
CA PHE A 214 9.34 -6.66 -18.35
C PHE A 214 9.61 -7.03 -16.90
N ALA A 215 8.56 -6.89 -16.07
CA ALA A 215 8.51 -7.46 -14.73
C ALA A 215 7.16 -8.11 -14.46
N LEU A 216 7.14 -9.03 -13.53
CA LEU A 216 5.93 -9.69 -13.01
C LEU A 216 5.71 -9.21 -11.58
N ARG A 217 4.51 -8.76 -11.26
CA ARG A 217 4.13 -8.33 -9.92
C ARG A 217 2.91 -9.14 -9.45
N ALA A 218 2.90 -9.61 -8.21
CA ALA A 218 1.78 -10.35 -7.65
C ALA A 218 1.62 -10.05 -6.16
N GLY A 219 0.37 -10.09 -5.71
CA GLY A 219 0.01 -9.86 -4.32
C GLY A 219 -1.18 -8.93 -4.16
N GLN A 220 -1.21 -8.23 -3.04
CA GLN A 220 -2.14 -7.14 -2.77
C GLN A 220 -1.49 -5.84 -3.24
N ILE A 221 -1.98 -5.31 -4.35
CA ILE A 221 -1.38 -4.20 -5.10
C ILE A 221 -2.35 -3.02 -5.22
N ARG A 222 -1.83 -1.85 -5.50
CA ARG A 222 -2.65 -0.72 -5.92
C ARG A 222 -3.08 -0.92 -7.36
N ASP A 223 -4.35 -0.65 -7.61
CA ASP A 223 -4.89 -0.62 -8.96
C ASP A 223 -4.24 0.53 -9.74
N PRO A 224 -3.62 0.25 -10.88
CA PRO A 224 -2.95 1.27 -11.66
C PRO A 224 -3.88 2.14 -12.51
N ALA A 225 -5.18 1.83 -12.62
CA ALA A 225 -6.07 2.51 -13.56
C ALA A 225 -6.09 4.03 -13.39
N ASP A 226 -6.14 4.54 -12.15
CA ASP A 226 -6.08 5.98 -11.87
C ASP A 226 -4.72 6.37 -11.24
N HIS A 227 -4.05 7.34 -11.86
CA HIS A 227 -2.75 7.81 -11.39
C HIS A 227 -2.78 8.37 -9.95
N GLU A 228 -3.84 9.08 -9.57
CA GLU A 228 -3.95 9.60 -8.21
C GLU A 228 -4.07 8.47 -7.16
N SER A 229 -4.80 7.40 -7.47
CA SER A 229 -4.87 6.20 -6.61
C SER A 229 -3.52 5.55 -6.43
N TYR A 230 -2.72 5.54 -7.49
CA TYR A 230 -1.40 4.91 -7.50
C TYR A 230 -0.35 5.67 -6.70
N LEU A 231 -0.46 7.00 -6.61
CA LEU A 231 0.47 7.82 -5.84
C LEU A 231 0.30 7.64 -4.32
N PHE A 232 1.41 7.77 -3.60
CA PHE A 232 1.37 7.89 -2.16
C PHE A 232 0.67 9.19 -1.75
N GLY A 233 -0.25 9.13 -0.79
CA GLY A 233 -0.96 10.30 -0.27
C GLY A 233 -0.05 11.40 0.32
N THR A 234 1.19 11.07 0.69
CA THR A 234 2.20 12.03 1.12
C THR A 234 2.66 12.98 0.02
N ARG A 235 2.42 12.64 -1.26
CA ARG A 235 2.85 13.38 -2.45
C ARG A 235 1.72 14.15 -3.14
N SER A 236 0.52 14.16 -2.53
CA SER A 236 -0.62 14.97 -2.99
C SER A 236 -0.42 16.45 -2.68
N LEU A 237 -1.04 17.35 -3.46
CA LEU A 237 -1.10 18.78 -3.17
C LEU A 237 -2.07 19.05 -2.00
N ALA A 238 -3.29 18.57 -2.08
CA ALA A 238 -4.30 18.71 -1.03
C ALA A 238 -4.08 17.68 0.10
N PRO A 239 -4.62 17.92 1.31
CA PRO A 239 -4.57 16.97 2.42
C PRO A 239 -5.15 15.61 2.05
N GLU A 240 -6.21 15.60 1.23
CA GLU A 240 -6.90 14.41 0.78
C GLU A 240 -6.87 14.24 -0.74
N ARG A 241 -7.04 12.97 -1.17
CA ARG A 241 -7.34 12.69 -2.57
C ARG A 241 -8.62 13.37 -3.00
N SER A 242 -8.79 13.49 -4.30
CA SER A 242 -9.98 14.07 -4.91
C SER A 242 -11.25 13.32 -4.51
N ILE A 243 -12.37 14.04 -4.43
CA ILE A 243 -13.68 13.42 -4.26
C ILE A 243 -14.02 12.50 -5.45
N VAL A 244 -13.57 12.87 -6.65
CA VAL A 244 -13.65 12.05 -7.87
C VAL A 244 -12.99 10.69 -7.66
N ASN A 245 -11.78 10.66 -7.12
CA ASN A 245 -11.08 9.42 -6.82
C ASN A 245 -11.85 8.58 -5.79
N ASN A 246 -12.34 9.18 -4.72
CA ASN A 246 -13.07 8.47 -3.68
C ASN A 246 -14.39 7.87 -4.18
N VAL A 247 -15.09 8.56 -5.07
CA VAL A 247 -16.40 8.14 -5.59
C VAL A 247 -16.25 7.10 -6.71
N LEU A 248 -15.39 7.35 -7.69
CA LEU A 248 -15.27 6.50 -8.88
C LEU A 248 -14.16 5.45 -8.77
N ALA A 249 -12.99 5.83 -8.28
CA ALA A 249 -11.81 4.98 -8.26
C ALA A 249 -11.56 4.28 -6.90
N ASN A 250 -12.48 4.43 -5.92
CA ASN A 250 -12.41 3.76 -4.62
C ASN A 250 -11.22 4.15 -3.72
N GLY A 251 -10.78 5.39 -3.78
CA GLY A 251 -9.72 5.90 -2.91
C GLY A 251 -8.35 5.30 -3.18
N ASP A 252 -7.78 4.60 -2.21
CA ASP A 252 -6.49 3.90 -2.37
C ASP A 252 -6.54 2.72 -3.37
N ASN A 253 -7.73 2.24 -3.68
CA ASN A 253 -8.06 1.18 -4.63
C ASN A 253 -7.08 0.00 -4.61
N ILE A 254 -7.11 -0.76 -3.52
CA ILE A 254 -6.26 -1.94 -3.33
C ILE A 254 -6.96 -3.17 -3.91
N VAL A 255 -6.24 -3.87 -4.79
CA VAL A 255 -6.72 -5.09 -5.43
C VAL A 255 -5.74 -6.24 -5.18
N LYS A 256 -6.26 -7.47 -5.18
CA LYS A 256 -5.43 -8.69 -5.09
C LYS A 256 -5.31 -9.28 -6.49
N GLY A 257 -4.09 -9.55 -6.94
CA GLY A 257 -3.91 -10.04 -8.29
C GLY A 257 -2.47 -10.21 -8.72
N ALA A 258 -2.31 -10.38 -10.01
CA ALA A 258 -1.01 -10.42 -10.68
C ALA A 258 -1.02 -9.51 -11.90
N ALA A 259 0.10 -8.86 -12.15
CA ALA A 259 0.27 -7.91 -13.24
C ALA A 259 1.61 -8.14 -13.96
N VAL A 260 1.64 -7.75 -15.21
CA VAL A 260 2.85 -7.63 -16.03
C VAL A 260 3.14 -6.16 -16.22
N ASP A 261 4.34 -5.74 -15.87
CA ASP A 261 4.85 -4.38 -16.05
C ASP A 261 5.78 -4.35 -17.26
N TYR A 262 5.77 -3.24 -17.99
CA TYR A 262 6.73 -2.93 -19.04
C TYR A 262 7.29 -1.51 -18.85
N GLY A 263 8.60 -1.35 -18.95
CA GLY A 263 9.24 -0.04 -19.04
C GLY A 263 9.49 0.69 -17.74
N TYR A 264 9.06 0.18 -16.59
CA TYR A 264 9.18 0.87 -15.29
C TYR A 264 10.62 1.05 -14.82
N ASP A 265 11.49 0.07 -15.10
CA ASP A 265 12.90 0.09 -14.70
C ASP A 265 13.83 0.48 -15.86
N THR A 266 13.30 1.12 -16.88
CA THR A 266 14.03 1.49 -18.09
C THR A 266 13.87 2.98 -18.39
N PRO A 267 14.76 3.58 -19.18
CA PRO A 267 14.60 4.96 -19.66
C PRO A 267 13.50 5.13 -20.72
N SER A 268 12.75 4.07 -21.04
CA SER A 268 11.69 4.09 -22.04
C SER A 268 10.74 5.29 -21.83
N PRO A 269 10.34 6.00 -22.88
CA PRO A 269 9.28 7.00 -22.80
C PRO A 269 7.89 6.39 -22.56
N PHE A 270 7.76 5.08 -22.71
CA PHE A 270 6.51 4.34 -22.58
C PHE A 270 6.56 3.37 -21.40
N ARG A 271 5.50 3.36 -20.62
CA ARG A 271 5.24 2.40 -19.52
C ARG A 271 3.84 1.81 -19.66
N THR A 272 3.71 0.57 -19.28
CA THR A 272 2.39 -0.07 -19.17
C THR A 272 2.39 -1.12 -18.09
N GLU A 273 1.25 -1.28 -17.44
CA GLU A 273 0.94 -2.35 -16.51
C GLU A 273 -0.41 -2.96 -16.90
N VAL A 274 -0.48 -4.27 -16.98
CA VAL A 274 -1.72 -5.01 -17.25
C VAL A 274 -1.84 -6.15 -16.27
N GLY A 275 -2.96 -6.27 -15.59
CA GLY A 275 -3.18 -7.24 -14.53
C GLY A 275 -4.53 -7.95 -14.56
N TYR A 276 -4.55 -9.13 -13.97
CA TYR A 276 -5.74 -9.87 -13.58
C TYR A 276 -5.89 -9.80 -12.06
N THR A 277 -7.07 -9.42 -11.59
CA THR A 277 -7.33 -9.11 -10.18
C THR A 277 -8.60 -9.74 -9.65
N GLY A 278 -8.81 -9.72 -8.36
CA GLY A 278 -10.08 -10.03 -7.73
C GLY A 278 -11.16 -8.94 -7.91
N GLY A 279 -10.83 -7.88 -8.67
CA GLY A 279 -11.71 -6.74 -8.91
C GLY A 279 -11.65 -5.65 -7.84
N MET A 280 -12.13 -4.48 -8.21
CA MET A 280 -12.21 -3.28 -7.35
C MET A 280 -13.12 -3.54 -6.15
N ARG A 281 -12.73 -3.05 -4.96
CA ARG A 281 -13.48 -3.24 -3.70
C ARG A 281 -13.62 -4.69 -3.23
N ASN A 282 -12.74 -5.58 -3.70
CA ASN A 282 -12.74 -6.96 -3.21
C ASN A 282 -12.17 -7.01 -1.79
N THR A 283 -13.02 -7.39 -0.84
CA THR A 283 -12.66 -7.56 0.59
C THR A 283 -12.33 -9.00 0.95
N ASP A 284 -12.41 -9.92 0.00
CA ASP A 284 -12.20 -11.35 0.23
C ASP A 284 -10.77 -11.62 0.70
N THR A 285 -10.63 -12.44 1.73
CA THR A 285 -9.34 -12.88 2.27
C THR A 285 -8.97 -14.28 1.81
N THR A 286 -9.94 -15.07 1.38
CA THR A 286 -9.74 -16.43 0.89
C THR A 286 -10.58 -16.70 -0.37
N PHE A 287 -10.20 -17.68 -1.19
CA PHE A 287 -10.97 -18.12 -2.34
C PHE A 287 -12.33 -18.74 -1.95
N GLN A 288 -12.49 -19.13 -0.70
CA GLN A 288 -13.74 -19.71 -0.16
C GLN A 288 -14.75 -18.65 0.27
N THR A 289 -14.30 -17.40 0.42
CA THR A 289 -15.20 -16.28 0.67
C THR A 289 -15.94 -15.97 -0.62
N PHE A 290 -16.89 -16.84 -0.98
CA PHE A 290 -17.69 -16.64 -2.21
C PHE A 290 -18.57 -15.42 -2.01
N PRO A 291 -18.47 -14.41 -2.86
CA PRO A 291 -19.10 -13.14 -2.62
C PRO A 291 -20.59 -13.24 -2.91
N THR A 292 -21.38 -13.04 -1.91
CA THR A 292 -22.73 -12.56 -2.15
C THR A 292 -22.71 -11.05 -2.49
N ASN A 293 -21.60 -10.36 -2.21
CA ASN A 293 -21.56 -8.89 -2.24
C ASN A 293 -20.22 -8.28 -2.69
N THR A 294 -19.22 -9.07 -3.09
CA THR A 294 -17.91 -8.60 -3.51
C THR A 294 -17.61 -8.96 -4.97
N ALA A 295 -16.57 -8.40 -5.53
CA ALA A 295 -16.15 -8.66 -6.90
C ALA A 295 -15.73 -10.12 -7.08
N SER A 296 -16.06 -10.72 -8.21
CA SER A 296 -15.70 -12.09 -8.58
C SER A 296 -14.32 -12.14 -9.24
N TRP A 297 -14.05 -11.17 -10.11
CA TRP A 297 -12.77 -10.98 -10.80
C TRP A 297 -12.71 -9.60 -11.42
N GLY A 298 -11.51 -9.20 -11.81
CA GLY A 298 -11.27 -7.94 -12.52
C GLY A 298 -10.08 -8.04 -13.45
N ALA A 299 -10.01 -7.09 -14.34
CA ALA A 299 -8.86 -6.87 -15.22
C ALA A 299 -8.55 -5.39 -15.26
N VAL A 300 -7.29 -5.06 -15.09
CA VAL A 300 -6.81 -3.67 -15.03
C VAL A 300 -5.69 -3.45 -16.01
N GLY A 301 -5.62 -2.25 -16.57
CA GLY A 301 -4.51 -1.83 -17.40
C GLY A 301 -4.31 -0.33 -17.33
N ARG A 302 -3.03 0.08 -17.48
CA ARG A 302 -2.64 1.48 -17.60
C ARG A 302 -1.50 1.62 -18.59
N PHE A 303 -1.57 2.69 -19.41
CA PHE A 303 -0.56 3.11 -20.37
C PHE A 303 -0.13 4.52 -20.03
N GLU A 304 1.18 4.79 -20.09
CA GLU A 304 1.75 6.10 -19.85
C GLU A 304 2.78 6.40 -20.92
N PHE A 305 2.66 7.60 -21.49
CA PHE A 305 3.62 8.11 -22.47
C PHE A 305 4.22 9.42 -21.97
N LYS A 306 5.51 9.42 -21.78
CA LYS A 306 6.30 10.57 -21.38
C LYS A 306 6.88 11.25 -22.62
N PHE A 307 6.42 12.45 -22.90
CA PHE A 307 6.95 13.26 -24.00
C PHE A 307 8.33 13.80 -23.67
N PHE A 308 8.52 14.24 -22.43
CA PHE A 308 9.80 14.72 -21.90
C PHE A 308 9.78 14.70 -20.36
N GLY A 309 10.98 14.85 -19.75
CA GLY A 309 11.19 14.86 -18.30
C GLY A 309 11.60 13.50 -17.75
N ASP A 310 11.58 13.40 -16.43
CA ASP A 310 12.00 12.21 -15.70
C ASP A 310 10.82 11.49 -15.05
N TRP A 311 10.80 10.16 -15.12
CA TRP A 311 9.75 9.35 -14.49
C TRP A 311 9.66 9.53 -12.96
N LYS A 312 10.77 9.92 -12.34
CA LYS A 312 10.80 10.23 -10.91
C LYS A 312 9.88 11.41 -10.58
N ASP A 313 9.87 12.43 -11.42
CA ASP A 313 9.10 13.66 -11.20
C ASP A 313 7.59 13.42 -11.41
N TYR A 314 7.24 12.43 -12.23
CA TYR A 314 5.85 11.98 -12.40
C TYR A 314 5.25 11.33 -11.15
N SER A 315 6.07 10.91 -10.19
CA SER A 315 5.62 10.24 -8.95
C SER A 315 5.08 11.20 -7.87
N GLN A 316 4.84 12.45 -8.20
CA GLN A 316 4.34 13.52 -7.31
C GLN A 316 3.54 14.55 -8.10
N PHE A 317 2.64 15.30 -7.45
CA PHE A 317 1.87 16.37 -8.08
C PHE A 317 2.45 17.77 -7.87
N THR A 318 3.71 17.88 -7.55
CA THR A 318 4.45 19.14 -7.35
C THR A 318 5.70 19.16 -8.21
N SER A 319 6.23 20.34 -8.50
CA SER A 319 7.53 20.49 -9.17
C SER A 319 8.72 20.43 -8.19
N LEU A 320 8.54 19.86 -7.01
CA LEU A 320 9.56 19.80 -5.97
C LEU A 320 10.78 18.98 -6.44
N GLY A 321 11.91 19.66 -6.63
CA GLY A 321 13.17 19.03 -7.06
C GLY A 321 13.25 18.74 -8.56
N ASP A 322 12.27 19.16 -9.37
CA ASP A 322 12.28 19.00 -10.82
C ASP A 322 13.42 19.82 -11.45
N LYS A 323 14.19 19.18 -12.30
CA LYS A 323 15.30 19.83 -13.02
C LYS A 323 14.95 20.12 -14.47
N HIS A 324 14.01 19.40 -15.02
CA HIS A 324 13.56 19.50 -16.41
C HIS A 324 12.05 19.60 -16.46
N PRO A 325 11.49 20.21 -17.51
CA PRO A 325 10.04 20.14 -17.74
C PRO A 325 9.59 18.68 -17.85
N LEU A 326 8.41 18.38 -17.32
CA LEU A 326 7.75 17.08 -17.43
C LEU A 326 6.45 17.21 -18.21
N LEU A 327 6.17 16.28 -19.11
CA LEU A 327 4.87 16.07 -19.71
C LEU A 327 4.60 14.59 -19.90
N VAL A 328 3.57 14.09 -19.24
CA VAL A 328 3.11 12.70 -19.33
C VAL A 328 1.64 12.67 -19.63
N LEU A 329 1.24 11.86 -20.61
CA LEU A 329 -0.12 11.48 -20.90
C LEU A 329 -0.33 10.05 -20.40
N GLY A 330 -1.35 9.85 -19.57
CA GLY A 330 -1.75 8.56 -19.05
C GLY A 330 -3.15 8.14 -19.48
N GLY A 331 -3.39 6.85 -19.51
CA GLY A 331 -4.71 6.29 -19.72
C GLY A 331 -4.82 4.94 -19.02
N GLY A 332 -5.91 4.70 -18.31
CA GLY A 332 -6.13 3.45 -17.60
C GLY A 332 -7.57 2.97 -17.65
N ALA A 333 -7.75 1.70 -17.37
CA ALA A 333 -9.07 1.11 -17.22
C ALA A 333 -9.03 -0.04 -16.20
N ASP A 334 -10.12 -0.17 -15.44
CA ASP A 334 -10.42 -1.33 -14.60
C ASP A 334 -11.80 -1.86 -14.95
N TYR A 335 -11.87 -3.13 -15.27
CA TYR A 335 -13.12 -3.87 -15.38
C TYR A 335 -13.27 -4.78 -14.17
N THR A 336 -14.39 -4.68 -13.50
CA THR A 336 -14.73 -5.50 -12.33
C THR A 336 -16.08 -6.16 -12.54
N GLU A 337 -16.15 -7.49 -12.37
CA GLU A 337 -17.36 -8.27 -12.36
C GLU A 337 -17.75 -8.63 -10.93
N ALA A 338 -19.01 -8.43 -10.57
CA ALA A 338 -19.55 -8.78 -9.26
C ALA A 338 -20.95 -9.32 -9.40
N GLY A 339 -21.09 -10.66 -9.47
CA GLY A 339 -22.35 -11.33 -9.73
C GLY A 339 -22.96 -10.86 -11.05
N ASP A 340 -24.16 -10.29 -11.00
CA ASP A 340 -24.88 -9.80 -12.19
C ASP A 340 -24.50 -8.37 -12.60
N THR A 341 -23.53 -7.78 -11.94
CA THR A 341 -23.09 -6.40 -12.17
C THR A 341 -21.67 -6.38 -12.72
N GLY A 342 -21.46 -5.68 -13.83
CA GLY A 342 -20.15 -5.38 -14.38
C GLY A 342 -19.88 -3.86 -14.30
N SER A 343 -18.69 -3.45 -13.86
CA SER A 343 -18.27 -2.07 -13.79
C SER A 343 -17.00 -1.86 -14.61
N LEU A 344 -16.98 -0.84 -15.45
CA LEU A 344 -15.81 -0.42 -16.21
C LEU A 344 -15.48 1.03 -15.85
N LEU A 345 -14.43 1.20 -15.09
CA LEU A 345 -13.77 2.49 -14.91
C LEU A 345 -12.81 2.71 -16.08
N HIS A 346 -12.76 3.92 -16.62
CA HIS A 346 -11.73 4.33 -17.57
C HIS A 346 -11.27 5.76 -17.24
N VAL A 347 -10.01 6.00 -17.48
CA VAL A 347 -9.30 7.20 -17.07
C VAL A 347 -8.43 7.69 -18.22
N VAL A 348 -8.40 9.00 -18.43
CA VAL A 348 -7.39 9.68 -19.24
C VAL A 348 -6.87 10.84 -18.41
N ASP A 349 -5.57 10.96 -18.28
CA ASP A 349 -4.94 12.00 -17.48
C ASP A 349 -3.69 12.59 -18.13
N LEU A 350 -3.36 13.79 -17.73
CA LEU A 350 -2.19 14.52 -18.18
C LEU A 350 -1.52 15.22 -16.98
N GLN A 351 -0.22 15.05 -16.85
CA GLN A 351 0.60 15.80 -15.89
C GLN A 351 1.64 16.64 -16.61
N PHE A 352 1.74 17.89 -16.19
CA PHE A 352 2.70 18.85 -16.71
C PHE A 352 3.36 19.61 -15.56
N ASN A 353 4.70 19.57 -15.50
CA ASN A 353 5.48 20.30 -14.50
C ASN A 353 6.55 21.15 -15.20
N LEU A 354 6.88 22.29 -14.61
CA LEU A 354 8.01 23.14 -15.01
C LEU A 354 8.99 23.32 -13.84
N PRO A 355 10.29 23.39 -14.10
CA PRO A 355 11.31 23.58 -13.05
C PRO A 355 11.20 24.90 -12.30
N ASP A 356 10.54 25.91 -12.88
CA ASP A 356 10.26 27.21 -12.27
C ASP A 356 9.12 27.16 -11.23
N GLY A 357 8.55 25.96 -11.00
CA GLY A 357 7.60 25.70 -9.93
C GLY A 357 6.17 25.46 -10.37
N ILE A 358 5.80 25.70 -11.62
CA ILE A 358 4.46 25.43 -12.12
C ILE A 358 4.23 23.92 -12.23
N ASN A 359 3.12 23.44 -11.68
CA ASN A 359 2.63 22.09 -11.90
C ASN A 359 1.13 22.09 -12.22
N PHE A 360 0.74 21.15 -13.03
CA PHE A 360 -0.64 20.94 -13.44
C PHE A 360 -0.92 19.44 -13.61
N TYR A 361 -2.09 19.03 -13.15
CA TYR A 361 -2.63 17.70 -13.40
C TYR A 361 -4.10 17.80 -13.75
N GLY A 362 -4.50 17.15 -14.84
CA GLY A 362 -5.89 17.06 -15.27
C GLY A 362 -6.27 15.63 -15.58
N ALA A 363 -7.48 15.23 -15.21
CA ALA A 363 -8.00 13.89 -15.48
C ALA A 363 -9.49 13.90 -15.81
N TYR A 364 -9.86 13.04 -16.74
CA TYR A 364 -11.22 12.62 -17.00
C TYR A 364 -11.39 11.18 -16.56
N LEU A 365 -12.43 10.88 -15.77
CA LEU A 365 -12.82 9.54 -15.42
C LEU A 365 -14.26 9.28 -15.81
N GLY A 366 -14.52 8.11 -16.36
CA GLY A 366 -15.87 7.63 -16.63
C GLY A 366 -16.07 6.25 -16.02
N ARG A 367 -17.25 6.00 -15.46
CA ARG A 367 -17.60 4.67 -14.93
C ARG A 367 -18.91 4.21 -15.54
N TYR A 368 -18.83 3.18 -16.35
CA TYR A 368 -19.99 2.45 -16.85
C TYR A 368 -20.29 1.28 -15.93
N THR A 369 -21.53 1.19 -15.44
CA THR A 369 -21.99 0.07 -14.60
C THR A 369 -23.16 -0.61 -15.29
N ARG A 370 -22.94 -1.87 -15.71
CA ARG A 370 -23.97 -2.74 -16.27
C ARG A 370 -24.65 -3.54 -15.16
N ARG A 371 -25.99 -3.65 -15.24
CA ARG A 371 -26.80 -4.41 -14.28
C ARG A 371 -27.74 -5.36 -15.00
N ASN A 372 -27.50 -6.64 -14.88
CA ASN A 372 -28.23 -7.67 -15.58
C ASN A 372 -29.52 -8.13 -14.85
N GLY A 373 -29.98 -7.45 -13.82
CA GLY A 373 -31.29 -7.72 -13.19
C GLY A 373 -31.41 -9.05 -12.45
N GLY A 374 -30.33 -9.45 -11.75
CA GLY A 374 -30.34 -10.59 -10.84
C GLY A 374 -30.85 -10.25 -9.44
N ALA A 375 -30.82 -11.24 -8.53
CA ALA A 375 -31.17 -11.07 -7.13
C ALA A 375 -30.36 -9.95 -6.46
N PRO A 376 -30.86 -9.31 -5.38
CA PRO A 376 -30.23 -8.16 -4.76
C PRO A 376 -28.85 -8.50 -4.23
N GLY A 377 -27.82 -8.04 -4.93
CA GLY A 377 -26.45 -8.05 -4.47
C GLY A 377 -26.07 -6.68 -3.90
N THR A 378 -25.36 -6.64 -2.81
CA THR A 378 -24.78 -5.40 -2.26
C THR A 378 -23.45 -5.13 -2.94
N ASN A 379 -23.45 -4.35 -4.03
CA ASN A 379 -22.23 -3.80 -4.59
C ASN A 379 -21.88 -2.50 -3.86
N GLY A 380 -20.78 -2.50 -3.14
CA GLY A 380 -20.26 -1.29 -2.49
C GLY A 380 -21.24 -0.65 -1.48
N GLY A 381 -22.01 -1.45 -0.74
CA GLY A 381 -22.96 -0.95 0.25
C GLY A 381 -24.35 -0.55 -0.30
N LEU A 382 -24.60 -0.75 -1.60
CA LEU A 382 -25.88 -0.48 -2.22
C LEU A 382 -26.71 -1.77 -2.33
N THR A 383 -27.71 -1.92 -1.46
CA THR A 383 -28.74 -2.95 -1.60
C THR A 383 -29.71 -2.53 -2.69
N THR A 384 -29.74 -3.21 -3.81
CA THR A 384 -30.69 -2.95 -4.89
C THR A 384 -31.74 -4.05 -4.94
N LYS A 385 -32.95 -3.75 -4.49
CA LYS A 385 -34.13 -4.55 -4.82
C LYS A 385 -34.73 -3.99 -6.11
N GLY A 386 -34.53 -4.69 -7.24
CA GLY A 386 -35.13 -4.34 -8.50
C GLY A 386 -34.16 -4.26 -9.67
N ARG A 387 -34.72 -4.29 -10.87
CA ARG A 387 -33.97 -4.13 -12.12
C ARG A 387 -33.65 -2.65 -12.32
N PHE A 388 -32.41 -2.25 -12.08
CA PHE A 388 -31.97 -0.91 -12.41
C PHE A 388 -31.35 -0.89 -13.80
N PRO A 389 -31.56 0.18 -14.57
CA PRO A 389 -30.89 0.37 -15.84
C PRO A 389 -29.36 0.53 -15.63
N ASP A 390 -28.63 0.33 -16.72
CA ASP A 390 -27.20 0.63 -16.76
C ASP A 390 -26.97 2.11 -16.49
N THR A 391 -25.81 2.44 -15.91
CA THR A 391 -25.46 3.82 -15.56
C THR A 391 -24.11 4.20 -16.14
N TYR A 392 -23.93 5.49 -16.43
CA TYR A 392 -22.66 6.07 -16.88
C TYR A 392 -22.37 7.38 -16.15
N ASP A 393 -21.50 7.29 -15.14
CA ASP A 393 -21.03 8.44 -14.37
C ASP A 393 -19.81 9.05 -15.04
N THR A 394 -19.72 10.39 -15.08
CA THR A 394 -18.61 11.13 -15.71
C THR A 394 -18.04 12.15 -14.76
N THR A 395 -16.73 12.36 -14.84
CA THR A 395 -16.05 13.29 -13.95
C THR A 395 -14.92 14.03 -14.63
N LEU A 396 -14.61 15.19 -14.10
CA LEU A 396 -13.44 15.98 -14.45
C LEU A 396 -12.72 16.39 -13.17
N ARG A 397 -11.40 16.37 -13.20
CA ARG A 397 -10.54 16.81 -12.11
C ARG A 397 -9.38 17.61 -12.68
N PHE A 398 -9.17 18.80 -12.13
CA PHE A 398 -8.04 19.66 -12.45
C PHE A 398 -7.41 20.15 -11.16
N GLN A 399 -6.09 20.11 -11.12
CA GLN A 399 -5.35 20.75 -10.03
C GLN A 399 -4.09 21.40 -10.56
N ALA A 400 -3.68 22.48 -9.91
CA ALA A 400 -2.47 23.21 -10.25
C ALA A 400 -1.83 23.78 -8.99
N GLY A 401 -0.52 23.89 -8.99
CA GLY A 401 0.26 24.50 -7.95
C GLY A 401 1.38 25.37 -8.51
N TYR A 402 1.91 26.24 -7.67
CA TYR A 402 3.08 27.06 -7.98
C TYR A 402 4.07 27.01 -6.82
N LEU A 403 5.14 26.25 -7.00
CA LEU A 403 6.18 26.07 -6.00
C LEU A 403 7.17 27.25 -5.99
N ILE A 404 7.21 27.98 -4.90
CA ILE A 404 8.05 29.14 -4.68
C ILE A 404 9.25 28.73 -3.85
N GLN A 405 10.48 28.93 -4.37
CA GLN A 405 11.75 28.69 -3.67
C GLN A 405 11.86 27.31 -3.02
N GLN A 406 11.22 26.31 -3.59
CA GLN A 406 11.18 24.91 -3.11
C GLN A 406 10.55 24.73 -1.69
N HIS A 407 9.86 25.73 -1.18
CA HIS A 407 9.30 25.70 0.18
C HIS A 407 7.80 26.00 0.24
N LEU A 408 7.32 26.97 -0.49
CA LEU A 408 5.92 27.42 -0.43
C LEU A 408 5.20 27.12 -1.73
N GLU A 409 4.04 26.48 -1.66
CA GLU A 409 3.27 26.10 -2.85
C GLU A 409 1.78 26.37 -2.64
N PRO A 410 1.27 27.55 -3.05
CA PRO A 410 -0.16 27.73 -3.26
C PRO A 410 -0.64 26.77 -4.34
N PHE A 411 -1.83 26.21 -4.12
CA PHE A 411 -2.47 25.30 -5.07
C PHE A 411 -3.99 25.50 -5.11
N ALA A 412 -4.59 25.04 -6.20
CA ALA A 412 -6.03 24.94 -6.35
C ALA A 412 -6.40 23.63 -7.05
N ARG A 413 -7.58 23.12 -6.74
CA ARG A 413 -8.20 21.94 -7.35
C ARG A 413 -9.67 22.21 -7.62
N TYR A 414 -10.14 21.83 -8.78
CA TYR A 414 -11.54 21.82 -9.16
C TYR A 414 -11.95 20.43 -9.59
N GLU A 415 -13.07 19.96 -9.07
CA GLU A 415 -13.63 18.65 -9.34
C GLU A 415 -15.10 18.78 -9.73
N TYR A 416 -15.49 17.98 -10.70
CA TYR A 416 -16.85 17.92 -11.20
C TYR A 416 -17.24 16.46 -11.39
N ILE A 417 -18.34 16.06 -10.77
CA ILE A 417 -18.94 14.72 -10.92
C ILE A 417 -20.34 14.90 -11.46
N ARG A 418 -20.66 14.19 -12.53
CA ARG A 418 -22.02 14.06 -13.04
C ARG A 418 -22.43 12.60 -12.93
N PHE A 419 -23.37 12.31 -12.05
CA PHE A 419 -24.00 11.01 -11.94
C PHE A 419 -25.03 10.81 -13.05
N ASP A 420 -25.16 9.57 -13.54
CA ASP A 420 -26.26 9.19 -14.42
C ASP A 420 -27.59 9.40 -13.70
N GLY A 421 -28.61 9.89 -14.41
CA GLY A 421 -29.93 10.14 -13.84
C GLY A 421 -30.56 8.90 -13.17
N ASN A 422 -30.12 7.71 -13.55
CA ASN A 422 -30.54 6.45 -12.90
C ASN A 422 -29.89 6.23 -11.52
N GLU A 423 -28.78 6.91 -11.21
CA GLU A 423 -28.17 6.88 -9.88
C GLU A 423 -29.00 7.63 -8.85
N LEU A 424 -29.74 8.66 -9.25
CA LEU A 424 -30.67 9.41 -8.39
C LEU A 424 -31.75 8.52 -7.80
N ALA A 425 -32.17 7.48 -8.53
CA ALA A 425 -33.09 6.48 -8.01
C ALA A 425 -32.51 5.64 -6.87
N LYS A 426 -31.20 5.70 -6.64
CA LYS A 426 -30.49 5.01 -5.56
C LYS A 426 -30.31 5.84 -4.29
N GLY A 427 -30.76 7.08 -4.27
CA GLY A 427 -30.74 7.94 -3.09
C GLY A 427 -29.62 8.98 -3.04
N PHE A 428 -28.91 9.23 -4.16
CA PHE A 428 -28.09 10.43 -4.28
C PHE A 428 -28.98 11.68 -4.35
N ALA A 429 -28.68 12.70 -3.57
CA ALA A 429 -29.52 13.90 -3.50
C ALA A 429 -29.35 14.82 -4.72
N HIS A 430 -28.25 14.69 -5.45
CA HIS A 430 -27.86 15.57 -6.56
C HIS A 430 -27.26 14.77 -7.70
N ASP A 431 -27.55 15.18 -8.94
CA ASP A 431 -27.01 14.62 -10.18
C ASP A 431 -25.62 15.20 -10.51
N VAL A 432 -25.28 16.32 -9.89
CA VAL A 432 -24.00 17.01 -10.02
C VAL A 432 -23.41 17.24 -8.65
N VAL A 433 -22.11 17.03 -8.51
CA VAL A 433 -21.31 17.40 -7.34
C VAL A 433 -20.06 18.13 -7.80
N GLN A 434 -19.79 19.24 -7.16
CA GLN A 434 -18.61 20.05 -7.41
C GLN A 434 -17.81 20.21 -6.11
N ASP A 435 -16.47 20.21 -6.22
CA ASP A 435 -15.55 20.57 -5.14
C ASP A 435 -14.54 21.61 -5.67
N LEU A 436 -14.47 22.73 -4.97
CA LEU A 436 -13.44 23.75 -5.18
C LEU A 436 -12.53 23.75 -3.95
N THR A 437 -11.33 23.25 -4.11
CA THR A 437 -10.32 23.24 -3.05
C THR A 437 -9.20 24.23 -3.37
N ALA A 438 -8.80 25.05 -2.41
CA ALA A 438 -7.62 25.89 -2.50
C ALA A 438 -6.81 25.79 -1.23
N GLY A 439 -5.49 25.90 -1.33
CA GLY A 439 -4.64 25.77 -0.17
C GLY A 439 -3.19 26.17 -0.41
N VAL A 440 -2.38 25.91 0.60
CA VAL A 440 -0.95 26.17 0.58
C VAL A 440 -0.20 25.04 1.26
N ASN A 441 0.86 24.57 0.63
CA ASN A 441 1.86 23.68 1.20
C ASN A 441 3.06 24.46 1.68
N TYR A 442 3.60 24.09 2.82
CA TYR A 442 4.91 24.54 3.26
C TYR A 442 5.81 23.34 3.49
N TYR A 443 6.88 23.23 2.70
CA TYR A 443 7.84 22.13 2.74
C TYR A 443 9.01 22.50 3.64
N PHE A 444 9.07 21.96 4.87
CA PHE A 444 10.18 22.11 5.77
C PHE A 444 11.38 21.28 5.29
N TYR A 445 11.08 20.05 4.86
CA TYR A 445 12.07 19.11 4.36
C TYR A 445 11.48 18.23 3.23
N GLY A 446 11.09 18.87 2.13
CA GLY A 446 10.39 18.22 1.04
C GLY A 446 9.11 17.51 1.53
N HIS A 447 8.79 16.36 0.93
CA HIS A 447 7.65 15.57 1.38
C HIS A 447 7.85 14.92 2.76
N ARG A 448 9.09 14.86 3.28
CA ARG A 448 9.37 14.24 4.59
C ARG A 448 8.81 15.04 5.76
N ALA A 449 8.81 16.35 5.65
CA ALA A 449 8.19 17.22 6.64
C ALA A 449 7.44 18.35 5.91
N LYS A 450 6.13 18.31 5.93
CA LYS A 450 5.26 19.22 5.18
C LYS A 450 4.09 19.65 6.07
N PHE A 451 3.72 20.92 5.98
CA PHE A 451 2.44 21.44 6.48
C PHE A 451 1.56 21.82 5.29
N THR A 452 0.29 21.49 5.36
CA THR A 452 -0.72 21.84 4.34
C THR A 452 -1.89 22.51 5.04
N ALA A 453 -2.27 23.70 4.58
CA ALA A 453 -3.53 24.35 4.94
C ALA A 453 -4.41 24.42 3.69
N ALA A 454 -5.67 23.99 3.79
CA ALA A 454 -6.59 23.98 2.66
C ALA A 454 -8.02 24.32 3.10
N ALA A 455 -8.79 24.86 2.15
CA ALA A 455 -10.21 25.05 2.25
C ALA A 455 -10.89 24.41 1.03
N SER A 456 -11.93 23.62 1.28
CA SER A 456 -12.78 23.02 0.25
C SER A 456 -14.20 23.56 0.36
N TYR A 457 -14.84 23.81 -0.78
CA TYR A 457 -16.24 24.25 -0.86
C TYR A 457 -17.01 23.34 -1.82
N LEU A 458 -18.05 22.67 -1.28
CA LEU A 458 -18.95 21.79 -2.00
C LEU A 458 -20.36 22.43 -2.05
N PRO A 459 -20.69 23.19 -3.09
CA PRO A 459 -21.99 23.86 -3.21
C PRO A 459 -23.16 22.86 -3.22
N ASP A 460 -22.96 21.69 -3.81
CA ASP A 460 -23.96 20.64 -3.92
C ASP A 460 -23.93 19.65 -2.74
N GLY A 461 -22.97 19.83 -1.82
CA GLY A 461 -22.69 18.90 -0.73
C GLY A 461 -21.95 17.66 -1.20
N SER A 462 -21.65 16.79 -0.26
CA SER A 462 -20.92 15.54 -0.49
C SER A 462 -21.89 14.40 -0.85
N PRO A 463 -21.63 13.61 -1.89
CA PRO A 463 -22.47 12.46 -2.26
C PRO A 463 -22.27 11.25 -1.35
N ILE A 464 -21.15 11.22 -0.63
CA ILE A 464 -20.76 10.13 0.26
C ILE A 464 -20.21 10.68 1.58
N ALA A 465 -20.52 10.02 2.68
CA ALA A 465 -19.75 10.22 3.90
C ALA A 465 -18.39 9.55 3.72
N ASN A 466 -17.34 10.31 3.89
CA ASN A 466 -15.98 9.79 3.84
C ASN A 466 -15.16 10.41 4.98
N THR A 467 -14.93 9.62 5.99
CA THR A 467 -14.21 10.05 7.18
C THR A 467 -12.75 10.39 6.94
N GLN A 468 -12.12 9.80 5.91
CA GLN A 468 -10.74 10.13 5.56
C GLN A 468 -10.63 11.51 4.93
N SER A 469 -11.66 11.94 4.21
CA SER A 469 -11.73 13.25 3.56
C SER A 469 -12.49 14.29 4.38
N ASP A 470 -12.99 13.91 5.58
CA ASP A 470 -13.82 14.75 6.46
C ASP A 470 -15.13 15.23 5.81
N LEU A 471 -15.59 14.47 4.80
CA LEU A 471 -16.85 14.72 4.11
C LEU A 471 -18.02 14.17 4.92
N LEU A 472 -19.04 15.01 5.09
CA LEU A 472 -20.27 14.66 5.77
C LEU A 472 -21.44 14.76 4.79
N THR A 473 -22.24 13.71 4.67
CA THR A 473 -23.22 13.55 3.58
C THR A 473 -24.42 14.50 3.58
N ASN A 474 -24.99 14.67 2.38
CA ASN A 474 -26.35 15.17 2.09
C ASN A 474 -26.65 16.59 2.51
N ARG A 475 -25.68 17.52 2.50
CA ARG A 475 -25.94 18.92 2.81
C ARG A 475 -25.32 19.82 1.76
N LYS A 476 -26.06 20.86 1.37
CA LYS A 476 -25.55 21.91 0.47
C LYS A 476 -24.62 22.83 1.22
N ASN A 477 -23.79 23.53 0.46
CA ASN A 477 -22.87 24.53 0.99
C ASN A 477 -21.98 23.98 2.11
N GLU A 478 -21.40 22.80 1.89
CA GLU A 478 -20.41 22.24 2.80
C GLU A 478 -19.07 22.95 2.61
N VAL A 479 -18.49 23.47 3.68
CA VAL A 479 -17.19 24.14 3.70
C VAL A 479 -16.29 23.43 4.70
N ILE A 480 -15.09 23.04 4.24
CA ILE A 480 -14.14 22.29 5.04
C ILE A 480 -12.83 23.06 5.10
N PHE A 481 -12.34 23.31 6.30
CA PHE A 481 -10.99 23.84 6.52
C PHE A 481 -10.12 22.76 7.14
N GLN A 482 -8.94 22.54 6.60
CA GLN A 482 -8.00 21.52 7.05
C GLN A 482 -6.62 22.10 7.24
N GLY A 483 -6.03 21.81 8.40
CA GLY A 483 -4.62 22.07 8.70
C GLY A 483 -3.92 20.75 8.99
N GLN A 484 -3.01 20.32 8.13
CA GLN A 484 -2.36 19.00 8.23
C GLN A 484 -0.84 19.12 8.31
N PHE A 485 -0.26 18.47 9.32
CA PHE A 485 1.18 18.26 9.41
C PHE A 485 1.52 16.81 9.06
N GLN A 486 2.56 16.63 8.26
CA GLN A 486 3.07 15.35 7.81
C GLN A 486 4.54 15.19 8.20
N LEU A 487 4.88 14.02 8.73
CA LEU A 487 6.25 13.62 9.02
C LEU A 487 6.50 12.21 8.48
N MET A 488 7.61 12.03 7.76
CA MET A 488 8.12 10.73 7.28
C MET A 488 9.48 10.46 7.95
N ILE A 489 9.63 9.26 8.49
CA ILE A 489 10.79 8.83 9.28
C ILE A 489 11.46 7.65 8.60
#